data_5c8badc1bb57994202b9bb7c0d0acd83
#
_entry.id   5c8badc1bb57994202b9bb7c0d0acd83
#
_cell.length_a   1.000
_cell.length_b   1.000
_cell.length_c   1.000
_cell.angle_alpha   90.00
_cell.angle_beta   90.00
_cell.angle_gamma   90.00
#
_symmetry.space_group_name_H-M   'P 1'
#
loop_
_entity.id
_entity.type
_entity.pdbx_description
1 polymer ?
#
loop_
_entity_poly.entity_id
_entity_poly.type
_entity_poly.pdbx_seq_one_letter_code
_entity_poly.pdbx_strand_id
1 'polypeptide(L)'
;MKLIRFLSGFSSHQPQVTLGLSDNWRQIALLVAANMFVGGMIGMERTILPGLAEAEFGITSKTAVVSFIATFGLAKAGSNLLVGPIAQRFTRRRILIAGWMIGIPVPLLLIWAPAWGWIIGANLLLGVNQGLAWSMTVNMKIDLAGPRWRGLVLGFNESAGYLSLAVMALLTGIIAESYGLRPEPFYLGIGIAAAGLAFSVLFIRDTATHLALETAGQSGPAQAPSSFRSNFAD
;
A
#
# COMPACT_ATOMS: atom_id res chain seq x y z
N MET A 1 37.26 -22.72 39.43
CA MET A 1 35.88 -23.09 39.03
C MET A 1 34.84 -22.03 39.41
N LYS A 2 35.19 -20.72 39.58
CA LYS A 2 34.26 -19.60 39.85
C LYS A 2 34.16 -18.56 38.73
N LEU A 3 34.98 -18.65 37.68
CA LEU A 3 35.00 -17.67 36.59
C LEU A 3 34.00 -17.96 35.47
N ILE A 4 33.50 -19.19 35.36
CA ILE A 4 32.55 -19.59 34.28
C ILE A 4 31.11 -19.18 34.60
N ARG A 5 30.78 -18.89 35.87
CA ARG A 5 29.44 -18.46 36.30
C ARG A 5 29.14 -16.98 36.10
N PHE A 6 30.17 -16.16 35.78
CA PHE A 6 29.99 -14.73 35.59
C PHE A 6 29.66 -14.36 34.11
N LEU A 7 29.92 -15.26 33.16
CA LEU A 7 29.64 -15.04 31.73
C LEU A 7 28.29 -15.57 31.25
N SER A 8 27.55 -16.29 32.09
CA SER A 8 26.19 -16.79 31.79
C SER A 8 25.08 -15.79 32.14
N GLY A 9 25.40 -14.61 32.65
CA GLY A 9 24.44 -13.58 33.09
C GLY A 9 24.06 -12.54 32.02
N PHE A 10 24.65 -12.54 30.85
CA PHE A 10 24.19 -11.77 29.72
C PHE A 10 23.11 -12.56 28.97
N SER A 11 21.97 -12.76 29.61
CA SER A 11 20.72 -13.04 28.92
C SER A 11 20.48 -11.87 27.98
N SER A 12 20.76 -12.05 26.72
CA SER A 12 20.35 -11.14 25.66
C SER A 12 18.82 -11.02 25.77
N HIS A 13 18.34 -9.91 26.33
CA HIS A 13 16.95 -9.51 26.25
C HIS A 13 16.66 -9.27 24.76
N GLN A 14 16.44 -10.34 24.01
CA GLN A 14 15.78 -10.21 22.73
C GLN A 14 14.37 -9.70 23.07
N PRO A 15 13.96 -8.55 22.52
CA PRO A 15 12.61 -8.05 22.75
C PRO A 15 11.66 -9.17 22.35
N GLN A 16 10.87 -9.65 23.31
CA GLN A 16 9.85 -10.68 23.04
C GLN A 16 8.90 -10.11 22.00
N VAL A 17 8.91 -10.70 20.81
CA VAL A 17 7.97 -10.34 19.74
C VAL A 17 6.60 -10.86 20.17
N THR A 18 5.62 -9.97 20.32
CA THR A 18 4.26 -10.30 20.73
C THR A 18 3.28 -9.96 19.62
N LEU A 19 2.25 -10.80 19.46
CA LEU A 19 1.13 -10.53 18.56
C LEU A 19 0.02 -9.86 19.38
N GLY A 20 -0.59 -8.83 18.83
CA GLY A 20 -1.73 -8.17 19.48
C GLY A 20 -1.84 -6.69 19.14
N LEU A 21 -3.08 -6.20 19.18
CA LEU A 21 -3.39 -4.81 18.86
C LEU A 21 -2.76 -3.86 19.89
N SER A 22 -2.86 -4.18 21.19
CA SER A 22 -2.34 -3.35 22.28
C SER A 22 -0.82 -3.23 22.25
N ASP A 23 -0.13 -4.32 21.96
CA ASP A 23 1.33 -4.38 22.02
C ASP A 23 1.96 -3.69 20.80
N ASN A 24 1.27 -3.73 19.64
CA ASN A 24 1.77 -3.22 18.38
C ASN A 24 1.01 -1.97 17.87
N TRP A 25 0.17 -1.33 18.72
CA TRP A 25 -0.71 -0.25 18.29
C TRP A 25 0.01 0.90 17.59
N ARG A 26 1.21 1.26 18.05
CA ARG A 26 2.01 2.34 17.45
C ARG A 26 2.38 2.03 16.00
N GLN A 27 2.88 0.81 15.77
CA GLN A 27 3.27 0.41 14.42
C GLN A 27 2.04 0.20 13.52
N ILE A 28 0.93 -0.29 14.08
CA ILE A 28 -0.35 -0.40 13.37
C ILE A 28 -0.86 0.99 12.97
N ALA A 29 -0.83 1.97 13.88
CA ALA A 29 -1.23 3.35 13.58
C ALA A 29 -0.34 4.00 12.50
N LEU A 30 0.97 3.77 12.55
CA LEU A 30 1.90 4.23 11.50
C LEU A 30 1.59 3.57 10.15
N LEU A 31 1.25 2.29 10.12
CA LEU A 31 0.85 1.60 8.89
C LEU A 31 -0.51 2.08 8.37
N VAL A 32 -1.44 2.48 9.24
CA VAL A 32 -2.69 3.15 8.85
C VAL A 32 -2.39 4.50 8.21
N ALA A 33 -1.52 5.31 8.83
CA ALA A 33 -1.07 6.58 8.27
C ALA A 33 -0.33 6.40 6.92
N ALA A 34 0.54 5.39 6.80
CA ALA A 34 1.18 5.05 5.54
C ALA A 34 0.14 4.72 4.44
N ASN A 35 -0.94 4.01 4.80
CA ASN A 35 -2.01 3.70 3.85
C ASN A 35 -2.83 4.92 3.42
N MET A 36 -2.91 5.98 4.24
CA MET A 36 -3.50 7.24 3.82
C MET A 36 -2.71 7.88 2.67
N PHE A 37 -1.39 7.88 2.72
CA PHE A 37 -0.59 8.34 1.57
C PHE A 37 -0.86 7.49 0.32
N VAL A 38 -1.00 6.17 0.49
CA VAL A 38 -1.30 5.26 -0.63
C VAL A 38 -2.68 5.58 -1.24
N GLY A 39 -3.71 5.79 -0.42
CA GLY A 39 -5.04 6.21 -0.87
C GLY A 39 -5.04 7.59 -1.53
N GLY A 40 -4.27 8.54 -0.99
CA GLY A 40 -4.11 9.87 -1.54
C GLY A 40 -3.55 9.89 -2.97
N MET A 41 -2.63 8.97 -3.29
CA MET A 41 -2.11 8.82 -4.65
C MET A 41 -3.20 8.48 -5.68
N ILE A 42 -4.20 7.69 -5.30
CA ILE A 42 -5.34 7.41 -6.20
C ILE A 42 -6.23 8.65 -6.30
N GLY A 43 -6.51 9.30 -5.17
CA GLY A 43 -7.43 10.44 -5.09
C GLY A 43 -6.99 11.63 -5.95
N MET A 44 -5.67 11.88 -6.05
CA MET A 44 -5.13 13.05 -6.75
C MET A 44 -5.56 13.18 -8.22
N GLU A 45 -5.88 12.08 -8.89
CA GLU A 45 -6.19 12.09 -10.32
C GLU A 45 -7.68 11.85 -10.64
N ARG A 46 -8.47 11.34 -9.68
CA ARG A 46 -9.83 10.85 -9.95
C ARG A 46 -10.79 11.92 -10.47
N THR A 47 -10.68 13.14 -9.97
CA THR A 47 -11.50 14.29 -10.40
C THR A 47 -10.91 15.00 -11.60
N ILE A 48 -9.60 14.92 -11.81
CA ILE A 48 -8.86 15.71 -12.80
C ILE A 48 -8.86 15.04 -14.17
N LEU A 49 -8.55 13.76 -14.25
CA LEU A 49 -8.28 13.09 -15.52
C LEU A 49 -9.45 13.09 -16.51
N PRO A 50 -10.73 12.95 -16.10
CA PRO A 50 -11.85 13.06 -17.05
C PRO A 50 -11.91 14.43 -17.75
N GLY A 51 -11.77 15.52 -16.96
CA GLY A 51 -11.75 16.88 -17.52
C GLY A 51 -10.52 17.14 -18.38
N LEU A 52 -9.36 16.62 -17.97
CA LEU A 52 -8.12 16.73 -18.73
C LEU A 52 -8.21 16.02 -20.10
N ALA A 53 -8.85 14.85 -20.13
CA ALA A 53 -9.08 14.10 -21.38
C ALA A 53 -9.81 14.93 -22.41
N GLU A 54 -10.87 15.62 -22.00
CA GLU A 54 -11.68 16.45 -22.87
C GLU A 54 -10.97 17.76 -23.23
N ALA A 55 -10.49 18.50 -22.22
CA ALA A 55 -9.98 19.86 -22.41
C ALA A 55 -8.64 19.93 -23.16
N GLU A 56 -7.72 18.99 -22.90
CA GLU A 56 -6.38 19.07 -23.46
C GLU A 56 -6.09 18.01 -24.54
N PHE A 57 -6.77 16.86 -24.48
CA PHE A 57 -6.55 15.79 -25.45
C PHE A 57 -7.69 15.62 -26.47
N GLY A 58 -8.79 16.41 -26.34
CA GLY A 58 -9.93 16.34 -27.25
C GLY A 58 -10.65 14.98 -27.21
N ILE A 59 -10.53 14.22 -26.14
CA ILE A 59 -11.11 12.89 -26.01
C ILE A 59 -12.52 13.00 -25.46
N THR A 60 -13.53 12.81 -26.32
CA THR A 60 -14.95 12.87 -25.94
C THR A 60 -15.57 11.47 -25.72
N SER A 61 -14.91 10.41 -26.19
CA SER A 61 -15.37 9.04 -25.97
C SER A 61 -15.28 8.64 -24.50
N LYS A 62 -16.41 8.35 -23.86
CA LYS A 62 -16.45 7.89 -22.47
C LYS A 62 -15.58 6.66 -22.20
N THR A 63 -15.55 5.71 -23.13
CA THR A 63 -14.72 4.51 -23.05
C THR A 63 -13.24 4.86 -23.06
N ALA A 64 -12.81 5.79 -23.91
CA ALA A 64 -11.43 6.24 -23.96
C ALA A 64 -11.06 7.00 -22.67
N VAL A 65 -11.96 7.87 -22.17
CA VAL A 65 -11.76 8.60 -20.90
C VAL A 65 -11.54 7.64 -19.74
N VAL A 66 -12.34 6.59 -19.59
CA VAL A 66 -12.21 5.65 -18.46
C VAL A 66 -11.11 4.59 -18.64
N SER A 67 -10.39 4.60 -19.76
CA SER A 67 -9.31 3.64 -20.04
C SER A 67 -8.21 3.65 -18.98
N PHE A 68 -7.92 4.82 -18.37
CA PHE A 68 -6.96 4.92 -17.26
C PHE A 68 -7.38 4.11 -16.04
N ILE A 69 -8.69 4.08 -15.72
CA ILE A 69 -9.22 3.29 -14.60
C ILE A 69 -9.05 1.80 -14.88
N ALA A 70 -9.33 1.36 -16.11
CA ALA A 70 -9.17 -0.04 -16.51
C ALA A 70 -7.70 -0.46 -16.44
N THR A 71 -6.78 0.36 -16.95
CA THR A 71 -5.33 0.09 -16.89
C THR A 71 -4.83 0.03 -15.46
N PHE A 72 -5.22 0.99 -14.61
CA PHE A 72 -4.93 0.99 -13.19
C PHE A 72 -5.42 -0.31 -12.52
N GLY A 73 -6.69 -0.68 -12.75
CA GLY A 73 -7.29 -1.86 -12.15
C GLY A 73 -6.59 -3.17 -12.54
N LEU A 74 -6.29 -3.34 -13.83
CA LEU A 74 -5.57 -4.51 -14.36
C LEU A 74 -4.13 -4.58 -13.80
N ALA A 75 -3.42 -3.45 -13.78
CA ALA A 75 -2.06 -3.39 -13.21
C ALA A 75 -2.05 -3.70 -11.71
N LYS A 76 -3.02 -3.15 -10.94
CA LYS A 76 -3.18 -3.44 -9.52
C LYS A 76 -3.52 -4.92 -9.28
N ALA A 77 -4.44 -5.49 -10.05
CA ALA A 77 -4.81 -6.90 -9.94
C ALA A 77 -3.62 -7.82 -10.24
N GLY A 78 -2.91 -7.59 -11.33
CA GLY A 78 -1.69 -8.34 -11.68
C GLY A 78 -0.62 -8.25 -10.59
N SER A 79 -0.38 -7.04 -10.08
CA SER A 79 0.58 -6.83 -8.98
C SER A 79 0.17 -7.55 -7.69
N ASN A 80 -1.11 -7.56 -7.35
CA ASN A 80 -1.63 -8.29 -6.18
C ASN A 80 -1.39 -9.80 -6.30
N LEU A 81 -1.54 -10.38 -7.49
CA LEU A 81 -1.23 -11.80 -7.72
C LEU A 81 0.26 -12.11 -7.52
N LEU A 82 1.14 -11.16 -7.88
CA LEU A 82 2.58 -11.32 -7.77
C LEU A 82 3.12 -11.03 -6.36
N VAL A 83 2.39 -10.31 -5.52
CA VAL A 83 2.83 -9.95 -4.15
C VAL A 83 3.18 -11.17 -3.31
N GLY A 84 2.41 -12.26 -3.37
CA GLY A 84 2.67 -13.48 -2.62
C GLY A 84 4.06 -14.08 -2.92
N PRO A 85 4.37 -14.44 -4.17
CA PRO A 85 5.70 -14.91 -4.58
C PRO A 85 6.83 -13.92 -4.26
N ILE A 86 6.61 -12.61 -4.43
CA ILE A 86 7.61 -11.57 -4.14
C ILE A 86 7.89 -11.52 -2.62
N ALA A 87 6.86 -11.62 -1.79
CA ALA A 87 6.97 -11.58 -0.33
C ALA A 87 7.70 -12.81 0.28
N GLN A 88 7.88 -13.88 -0.49
CA GLN A 88 8.74 -15.01 -0.10
C GLN A 88 10.24 -14.71 -0.24
N ARG A 89 10.61 -13.75 -1.11
CA ARG A 89 12.01 -13.40 -1.41
C ARG A 89 12.47 -12.11 -0.76
N PHE A 90 11.53 -11.18 -0.53
CA PHE A 90 11.82 -9.85 0.01
C PHE A 90 10.98 -9.58 1.24
N THR A 91 11.52 -8.79 2.16
CA THR A 91 10.77 -8.36 3.34
C THR A 91 9.63 -7.42 2.96
N ARG A 92 8.56 -7.42 3.75
CA ARG A 92 7.36 -6.61 3.49
C ARG A 92 7.69 -5.12 3.39
N ARG A 93 8.60 -4.63 4.24
CA ARG A 93 9.08 -3.25 4.21
C ARG A 93 9.79 -2.91 2.90
N ARG A 94 10.63 -3.80 2.38
CA ARG A 94 11.33 -3.59 1.09
C ARG A 94 10.34 -3.50 -0.07
N ILE A 95 9.30 -4.34 -0.08
CA ILE A 95 8.25 -4.31 -1.10
C ILE A 95 7.45 -3.01 -1.01
N LEU A 96 7.11 -2.54 0.20
CA LEU A 96 6.44 -1.26 0.42
C LEU A 96 7.26 -0.09 -0.14
N ILE A 97 8.56 -0.05 0.14
CA ILE A 97 9.47 0.98 -0.37
C ILE A 97 9.59 0.90 -1.90
N ALA A 98 9.72 -0.31 -2.46
CA ALA A 98 9.73 -0.50 -3.92
C ALA A 98 8.43 0.00 -4.57
N GLY A 99 7.29 -0.26 -3.94
CA GLY A 99 6.01 0.31 -4.37
C GLY A 99 6.05 1.84 -4.44
N TRP A 100 6.58 2.51 -3.43
CA TRP A 100 6.73 3.97 -3.44
C TRP A 100 7.69 4.47 -4.52
N MET A 101 8.81 3.79 -4.75
CA MET A 101 9.76 4.14 -5.82
C MET A 101 9.09 4.12 -7.19
N ILE A 102 8.19 3.15 -7.44
CA ILE A 102 7.39 3.07 -8.67
C ILE A 102 6.32 4.18 -8.70
N GLY A 103 5.81 4.62 -7.55
CA GLY A 103 4.79 5.67 -7.45
C GLY A 103 5.32 7.08 -7.68
N ILE A 104 6.61 7.37 -7.35
CA ILE A 104 7.19 8.71 -7.48
C ILE A 104 7.05 9.33 -8.89
N PRO A 105 7.32 8.63 -9.99
CA PRO A 105 7.21 9.21 -11.33
C PRO A 105 5.76 9.48 -11.75
N VAL A 106 4.76 8.91 -11.11
CA VAL A 106 3.36 9.02 -11.54
C VAL A 106 2.89 10.48 -11.66
N PRO A 107 2.95 11.33 -10.61
CA PRO A 107 2.50 12.72 -10.73
C PRO A 107 3.31 13.52 -11.74
N LEU A 108 4.60 13.22 -11.91
CA LEU A 108 5.46 13.86 -12.91
C LEU A 108 5.01 13.53 -14.34
N LEU A 109 4.69 12.25 -14.59
CA LEU A 109 4.17 11.81 -15.89
C LEU A 109 2.82 12.47 -16.21
N LEU A 110 1.95 12.67 -15.21
CA LEU A 110 0.67 13.34 -15.38
C LEU A 110 0.84 14.84 -15.70
N ILE A 111 1.81 15.51 -15.06
CA ILE A 111 2.12 16.93 -15.31
C ILE A 111 2.62 17.13 -16.75
N TRP A 112 3.55 16.29 -17.20
CA TRP A 112 4.24 16.49 -18.49
C TRP A 112 3.72 15.60 -19.61
N ALA A 113 2.56 14.97 -19.45
CA ALA A 113 1.98 14.10 -20.45
C ALA A 113 1.73 14.84 -21.79
N PRO A 114 2.43 14.53 -22.88
CA PRO A 114 2.18 15.13 -24.18
C PRO A 114 1.02 14.48 -24.94
N ALA A 115 0.56 13.30 -24.48
CA ALA A 115 -0.51 12.54 -25.10
C ALA A 115 -1.17 11.62 -24.08
N TRP A 116 -2.43 11.21 -24.35
CA TRP A 116 -3.21 10.35 -23.47
C TRP A 116 -2.53 9.02 -23.13
N GLY A 117 -1.73 8.48 -24.04
CA GLY A 117 -0.94 7.27 -23.76
C GLY A 117 0.01 7.38 -22.56
N TRP A 118 0.52 8.58 -22.27
CA TRP A 118 1.33 8.83 -21.06
C TRP A 118 0.51 8.77 -19.78
N ILE A 119 -0.74 9.24 -19.83
CA ILE A 119 -1.70 9.12 -18.73
C ILE A 119 -1.99 7.64 -18.45
N ILE A 120 -2.19 6.84 -19.51
CA ILE A 120 -2.35 5.39 -19.38
C ILE A 120 -1.10 4.74 -18.78
N GLY A 121 0.09 5.12 -19.21
CA GLY A 121 1.36 4.64 -18.65
C GLY A 121 1.54 5.03 -17.18
N ALA A 122 1.20 6.25 -16.79
CA ALA A 122 1.19 6.70 -15.39
C ALA A 122 0.24 5.86 -14.53
N ASN A 123 -0.94 5.54 -15.05
CA ASN A 123 -1.94 4.71 -14.36
C ASN A 123 -1.52 3.23 -14.25
N LEU A 124 -0.76 2.72 -15.20
CA LEU A 124 -0.13 1.39 -15.06
C LEU A 124 0.85 1.39 -13.88
N LEU A 125 1.74 2.38 -13.79
CA LEU A 125 2.67 2.52 -12.68
C LEU A 125 1.94 2.73 -11.35
N LEU A 126 0.88 3.55 -11.33
CA LEU A 126 0.06 3.76 -10.14
C LEU A 126 -0.61 2.46 -9.70
N GLY A 127 -1.11 1.64 -10.63
CA GLY A 127 -1.68 0.33 -10.33
C GLY A 127 -0.66 -0.61 -9.70
N VAL A 128 0.57 -0.65 -10.22
CA VAL A 128 1.68 -1.44 -9.62
C VAL A 128 2.03 -0.90 -8.24
N ASN A 129 2.20 0.42 -8.07
CA ASN A 129 2.43 1.05 -6.77
C ASN A 129 1.36 0.62 -5.76
N GLN A 130 0.09 0.68 -6.15
CA GLN A 130 -1.04 0.32 -5.30
C GLN A 130 -1.06 -1.17 -4.95
N GLY A 131 -0.79 -2.04 -5.92
CA GLY A 131 -0.70 -3.48 -5.69
C GLY A 131 0.39 -3.85 -4.68
N LEU A 132 1.54 -3.18 -4.74
CA LEU A 132 2.64 -3.41 -3.80
C LEU A 132 2.40 -2.70 -2.45
N ALA A 133 2.20 -1.38 -2.45
CA ALA A 133 2.15 -0.59 -1.22
C ALA A 133 0.90 -0.86 -0.39
N TRP A 134 -0.29 -0.89 -0.99
CA TRP A 134 -1.54 -1.20 -0.29
C TRP A 134 -1.50 -2.59 0.32
N SER A 135 -1.09 -3.61 -0.47
CA SER A 135 -1.01 -4.98 0.03
C SER A 135 0.00 -5.14 1.16
N MET A 136 1.13 -4.42 1.12
CA MET A 136 2.10 -4.50 2.20
C MET A 136 1.59 -3.83 3.47
N THR A 137 0.93 -2.67 3.39
CA THR A 137 0.33 -2.05 4.58
C THR A 137 -0.76 -2.92 5.21
N VAL A 138 -1.54 -3.66 4.40
CA VAL A 138 -2.52 -4.65 4.87
C VAL A 138 -1.80 -5.81 5.57
N ASN A 139 -0.88 -6.47 4.87
CA ASN A 139 -0.22 -7.68 5.37
C ASN A 139 0.55 -7.41 6.66
N MET A 140 1.30 -6.28 6.72
CA MET A 140 2.05 -5.91 7.92
C MET A 140 1.15 -5.66 9.13
N LYS A 141 -0.05 -5.10 8.95
CA LYS A 141 -1.02 -4.95 10.05
C LYS A 141 -1.58 -6.29 10.52
N ILE A 142 -1.84 -7.21 9.60
CA ILE A 142 -2.28 -8.57 9.92
C ILE A 142 -1.20 -9.29 10.74
N ASP A 143 0.06 -9.22 10.32
CA ASP A 143 1.19 -9.84 11.02
C ASP A 143 1.30 -9.34 12.48
N LEU A 144 1.07 -8.03 12.71
CA LEU A 144 1.17 -7.41 14.03
C LEU A 144 -0.03 -7.71 14.93
N ALA A 145 -1.23 -7.70 14.36
CA ALA A 145 -2.48 -7.80 15.10
C ALA A 145 -2.80 -9.24 15.56
N GLY A 146 -2.34 -10.22 14.79
CA GLY A 146 -2.68 -11.63 14.99
C GLY A 146 -4.13 -11.97 14.61
N PRO A 147 -4.54 -13.26 14.71
CA PRO A 147 -5.80 -13.77 14.17
C PRO A 147 -7.04 -13.06 14.72
N ARG A 148 -7.06 -12.74 16.01
CA ARG A 148 -8.22 -12.16 16.71
C ARG A 148 -8.63 -10.78 16.17
N TRP A 149 -7.64 -9.95 15.78
CA TRP A 149 -7.85 -8.54 15.44
C TRP A 149 -7.77 -8.24 13.95
N ARG A 150 -7.62 -9.26 13.10
CA ARG A 150 -7.47 -9.09 11.64
C ARG A 150 -8.58 -8.24 11.02
N GLY A 151 -9.84 -8.55 11.32
CA GLY A 151 -10.98 -7.81 10.77
C GLY A 151 -10.94 -6.33 11.14
N LEU A 152 -10.60 -5.99 12.39
CA LEU A 152 -10.54 -4.61 12.85
C LEU A 152 -9.41 -3.82 12.16
N VAL A 153 -8.20 -4.38 12.06
CA VAL A 153 -7.08 -3.69 11.39
C VAL A 153 -7.27 -3.56 9.89
N LEU A 154 -7.97 -4.51 9.25
CA LEU A 154 -8.42 -4.40 7.88
C LEU A 154 -9.43 -3.26 7.72
N GLY A 155 -10.41 -3.17 8.61
CA GLY A 155 -11.37 -2.06 8.64
C GLY A 155 -10.68 -0.71 8.73
N PHE A 156 -9.72 -0.54 9.64
CA PHE A 156 -8.92 0.69 9.73
C PHE A 156 -8.10 0.96 8.47
N ASN A 157 -7.53 -0.08 7.85
CA ASN A 157 -6.80 0.07 6.60
C ASN A 157 -7.69 0.66 5.51
N GLU A 158 -8.81 0.00 5.24
CA GLU A 158 -9.72 0.38 4.17
C GLU A 158 -10.33 1.77 4.44
N SER A 159 -10.81 2.02 5.67
CA SER A 159 -11.38 3.31 6.03
C SER A 159 -10.39 4.46 5.84
N ALA A 160 -9.15 4.31 6.30
CA ALA A 160 -8.12 5.34 6.16
C ALA A 160 -7.73 5.58 4.69
N GLY A 161 -7.57 4.51 3.92
CA GLY A 161 -7.22 4.58 2.51
C GLY A 161 -8.30 5.28 1.67
N TYR A 162 -9.55 4.86 1.82
CA TYR A 162 -10.68 5.47 1.07
C TYR A 162 -11.02 6.88 1.54
N LEU A 163 -10.91 7.17 2.84
CA LEU A 163 -11.07 8.54 3.35
C LEU A 163 -10.02 9.47 2.75
N SER A 164 -8.77 9.05 2.73
CA SER A 164 -7.69 9.82 2.12
C SER A 164 -7.89 10.02 0.62
N LEU A 165 -8.34 8.97 -0.09
CA LEU A 165 -8.71 9.06 -1.51
C LEU A 165 -9.78 10.15 -1.72
N ALA A 166 -10.85 10.14 -0.92
CA ALA A 166 -11.93 11.10 -1.04
C ALA A 166 -11.47 12.53 -0.75
N VAL A 167 -10.69 12.73 0.33
CA VAL A 167 -10.14 14.05 0.70
C VAL A 167 -9.22 14.56 -0.41
N MET A 168 -8.35 13.74 -0.94
CA MET A 168 -7.44 14.16 -2.01
C MET A 168 -8.15 14.46 -3.33
N ALA A 169 -9.16 13.67 -3.70
CA ALA A 169 -9.99 13.96 -4.87
C ALA A 169 -10.71 15.31 -4.73
N LEU A 170 -11.20 15.63 -3.53
CA LEU A 170 -11.79 16.94 -3.24
C LEU A 170 -10.76 18.08 -3.34
N LEU A 171 -9.61 17.92 -2.68
CA LEU A 171 -8.57 18.94 -2.67
C LEU A 171 -8.03 19.23 -4.07
N THR A 172 -7.75 18.20 -4.87
CA THR A 172 -7.29 18.40 -6.25
C THR A 172 -8.36 19.01 -7.13
N GLY A 173 -9.66 18.66 -6.91
CA GLY A 173 -10.77 19.30 -7.59
C GLY A 173 -10.86 20.81 -7.30
N ILE A 174 -10.75 21.21 -6.03
CA ILE A 174 -10.75 22.63 -5.62
C ILE A 174 -9.56 23.38 -6.25
N ILE A 175 -8.38 22.77 -6.25
CA ILE A 175 -7.19 23.37 -6.86
C ILE A 175 -7.40 23.52 -8.38
N ALA A 176 -7.93 22.49 -9.03
CA ALA A 176 -8.19 22.52 -10.47
C ALA A 176 -9.20 23.60 -10.89
N GLU A 177 -10.21 23.84 -10.07
CA GLU A 177 -11.20 24.91 -10.30
C GLU A 177 -10.55 26.30 -10.22
N SER A 178 -9.55 26.47 -9.34
CA SER A 178 -8.91 27.76 -9.09
C SER A 178 -7.71 28.04 -10.01
N TYR A 179 -6.95 27.02 -10.37
CA TYR A 179 -5.65 27.15 -11.05
C TYR A 179 -5.55 26.38 -12.37
N GLY A 180 -6.54 25.54 -12.71
CA GLY A 180 -6.52 24.70 -13.90
C GLY A 180 -6.22 23.23 -13.61
N LEU A 181 -6.42 22.40 -14.62
CA LEU A 181 -6.35 20.94 -14.49
C LEU A 181 -4.93 20.41 -14.29
N ARG A 182 -3.91 21.14 -14.71
CA ARG A 182 -2.48 20.87 -14.47
C ARG A 182 -1.63 22.14 -14.68
N PRO A 183 -0.43 22.24 -14.07
CA PRO A 183 0.25 21.20 -13.25
C PRO A 183 -0.17 21.20 -11.76
N GLU A 184 -0.83 22.24 -11.26
CA GLU A 184 -1.02 22.56 -9.85
C GLU A 184 -1.62 21.43 -9.01
N PRO A 185 -2.71 20.75 -9.41
CA PRO A 185 -3.29 19.67 -8.61
C PRO A 185 -2.30 18.51 -8.38
N PHE A 186 -1.42 18.25 -9.34
CA PHE A 186 -0.46 17.14 -9.27
C PHE A 186 0.76 17.43 -8.39
N TYR A 187 1.01 18.70 -8.00
CA TYR A 187 2.03 19.02 -7.00
C TYR A 187 1.71 18.38 -5.65
N LEU A 188 0.43 18.26 -5.28
CA LEU A 188 0.03 17.48 -4.11
C LEU A 188 0.45 16.01 -4.25
N GLY A 189 0.33 15.45 -5.45
CA GLY A 189 0.76 14.08 -5.74
C GLY A 189 2.26 13.87 -5.53
N ILE A 190 3.10 14.83 -5.95
CA ILE A 190 4.54 14.82 -5.70
C ILE A 190 4.80 14.84 -4.18
N GLY A 191 4.14 15.75 -3.46
CA GLY A 191 4.26 15.85 -2.01
C GLY A 191 3.89 14.55 -1.30
N ILE A 192 2.77 13.92 -1.70
CA ILE A 192 2.30 12.65 -1.12
C ILE A 192 3.26 11.50 -1.44
N ALA A 193 3.74 11.39 -2.68
CA ALA A 193 4.67 10.33 -3.07
C ALA A 193 5.98 10.43 -2.27
N ALA A 194 6.54 11.64 -2.17
CA ALA A 194 7.76 11.90 -1.40
C ALA A 194 7.54 11.64 0.10
N ALA A 195 6.44 12.15 0.66
CA ALA A 195 6.09 11.96 2.07
C ALA A 195 5.82 10.48 2.39
N GLY A 196 5.09 9.76 1.54
CA GLY A 196 4.80 8.34 1.70
C GLY A 196 6.06 7.48 1.67
N LEU A 197 6.98 7.77 0.74
CA LEU A 197 8.31 7.12 0.71
C LEU A 197 9.11 7.42 1.97
N ALA A 198 9.29 8.71 2.30
CA ALA A 198 10.05 9.12 3.49
C ALA A 198 9.45 8.53 4.77
N PHE A 199 8.14 8.57 4.92
CA PHE A 199 7.42 8.00 6.06
C PHE A 199 7.65 6.48 6.16
N SER A 200 7.57 5.76 5.05
CA SER A 200 7.79 4.31 5.01
C SER A 200 9.25 3.93 5.34
N VAL A 201 10.20 4.74 4.89
CA VAL A 201 11.63 4.52 5.19
C VAL A 201 11.96 4.84 6.65
N LEU A 202 11.41 5.91 7.21
CA LEU A 202 11.79 6.40 8.54
C LEU A 202 11.04 5.72 9.67
N PHE A 203 9.74 5.42 9.50
CA PHE A 203 8.86 5.03 10.59
C PHE A 203 8.34 3.59 10.52
N ILE A 204 8.29 2.98 9.32
CA ILE A 204 7.77 1.62 9.19
C ILE A 204 8.87 0.59 9.43
N ARG A 205 8.66 -0.28 10.41
CA ARG A 205 9.53 -1.43 10.73
C ARG A 205 9.07 -2.66 9.99
N ASP A 206 9.99 -3.59 9.72
CA ASP A 206 9.64 -4.87 9.10
C ASP A 206 8.88 -5.77 10.07
N THR A 207 7.98 -6.61 9.55
CA THR A 207 7.14 -7.52 10.34
C THR A 207 7.49 -9.00 10.15
N ALA A 208 8.64 -9.33 9.55
CA ALA A 208 9.03 -10.71 9.26
C ALA A 208 9.09 -11.59 10.51
N THR A 209 9.55 -11.05 11.65
CA THR A 209 9.60 -11.77 12.92
C THR A 209 8.21 -12.08 13.49
N HIS A 210 7.25 -11.17 13.34
CA HIS A 210 5.86 -11.37 13.76
C HIS A 210 5.19 -12.45 12.90
N LEU A 211 5.43 -12.44 11.59
CA LEU A 211 4.96 -13.47 10.67
C LEU A 211 5.51 -14.86 11.06
N ALA A 212 6.80 -14.95 11.39
CA ALA A 212 7.41 -16.21 11.81
C ALA A 212 6.77 -16.78 13.08
N LEU A 213 6.45 -15.91 14.06
CA LEU A 213 5.73 -16.31 15.28
C LEU A 213 4.31 -16.80 14.98
N GLU A 214 3.58 -16.11 14.13
CA GLU A 214 2.22 -16.51 13.75
C GLU A 214 2.23 -17.89 13.08
N THR A 215 3.16 -18.11 12.16
CA THR A 215 3.32 -19.39 11.44
C THR A 215 3.70 -20.52 12.41
N ALA A 216 4.61 -20.28 13.35
CA ALA A 216 5.00 -21.25 14.36
C ALA A 216 3.83 -21.63 15.28
N GLY A 217 2.99 -20.66 15.67
CA GLY A 217 1.79 -20.89 16.49
C GLY A 217 0.68 -21.67 15.77
N GLN A 218 0.66 -21.64 14.45
CA GLN A 218 -0.27 -22.41 13.61
C GLN A 218 0.21 -23.82 13.27
N SER A 219 1.47 -24.14 13.57
CA SER A 219 2.07 -25.47 13.34
C SER A 219 1.74 -26.50 14.44
N GLY A 220 0.55 -26.43 15.08
CA GLY A 220 -0.07 -27.57 15.73
C GLY A 220 -0.34 -28.70 14.72
N PRO A 221 -0.68 -29.94 15.15
CA PRO A 221 -0.74 -31.09 14.25
C PRO A 221 -1.54 -30.72 13.00
N ALA A 222 -0.87 -30.82 11.87
CA ALA A 222 -1.33 -30.36 10.56
C ALA A 222 -2.72 -30.94 10.28
N GLN A 223 -3.73 -30.09 10.26
CA GLN A 223 -4.94 -30.39 9.51
C GLN A 223 -4.49 -30.48 8.04
N ALA A 224 -4.68 -31.67 7.46
CA ALA A 224 -4.40 -31.91 6.05
C ALA A 224 -5.01 -30.76 5.22
N PRO A 225 -4.29 -30.22 4.22
CA PRO A 225 -4.80 -29.13 3.43
C PRO A 225 -6.13 -29.56 2.83
N SER A 226 -7.22 -28.93 3.28
CA SER A 226 -8.53 -29.11 2.67
C SER A 226 -8.38 -28.74 1.19
N SER A 227 -8.66 -29.70 0.30
CA SER A 227 -8.52 -29.45 -1.13
C SER A 227 -9.50 -28.32 -1.48
N PHE A 228 -9.11 -27.43 -2.38
CA PHE A 228 -9.96 -26.33 -2.86
C PHE A 228 -11.37 -26.81 -3.27
N ARG A 229 -11.47 -28.08 -3.71
CA ARG A 229 -12.74 -28.74 -4.07
C ARG A 229 -13.63 -29.11 -2.88
N SER A 230 -13.08 -29.40 -1.70
CA SER A 230 -13.91 -29.78 -0.54
C SER A 230 -14.64 -28.60 0.10
N ASN A 231 -14.19 -27.36 -0.13
CA ASN A 231 -14.81 -26.17 0.44
C ASN A 231 -16.02 -25.64 -0.36
N PHE A 232 -16.35 -26.27 -1.49
CA PHE A 232 -17.48 -25.89 -2.36
C PHE A 232 -18.44 -27.07 -2.62
N ALA A 233 -18.38 -28.14 -1.83
CA ALA A 233 -19.19 -29.36 -2.01
C ALA A 233 -20.38 -29.47 -1.02
N ASP A 234 -20.65 -28.44 -0.20
CA ASP A 234 -21.81 -28.36 0.70
C ASP A 234 -22.80 -27.30 0.22
#